data_55a77906ea3c1923a90c8e76dfd7ee5f
#
_entry.id   55a77906ea3c1923a90c8e76dfd7ee5f
#
_cell.length_a   1.000
_cell.length_b   1.000
_cell.length_c   1.000
_cell.angle_alpha   90.00
_cell.angle_beta   90.00
_cell.angle_gamma   90.00
#
_symmetry.space_group_name_H-M   'P 1'
#
loop_
_entity.id
_entity.type
_entity.pdbx_description
1 polymer ?
#
loop_
_entity_poly.entity_id
_entity_poly.type
_entity_poly.pdbx_seq_one_letter_code
_entity_poly.pdbx_strand_id
1 'polypeptide(L)'
;IRDSHFAISEKDFLAQYTTGAYQREIIRANMNQNFEKMAQEATIGWSMIHHLDNEQNIGPKSQEAKWAREKGKTKGVNENHARELLELHTVSPDCGYTQEDVIQMAYIMSGWRPEWGKKRLETGDVHFNPDAHEPGTKIVLGKKYKRGRKSLSVAITDLVNHPSCRKFIAMKLCRYLITDNPTKEMMEPIIKAWEKSDGFLPEVHKAAIEVAFNYSDKYNKFQNPENWLLQMSKMADVDLIPSPAFMDLYKLGNKPIKDQRALEYLMDELGQHPY
;
A
#
# COMPACT_ATOMS: atom_id res chain seq x y z
N ILE A 1 0.99 -0.69 10.65
CA ILE A 1 1.89 -0.26 9.54
C ILE A 1 1.68 -1.14 8.33
N ARG A 2 1.70 -2.43 8.52
CA ARG A 2 1.58 -3.44 7.46
C ARG A 2 0.32 -3.24 6.61
N ASP A 3 -0.83 -3.11 7.26
CA ASP A 3 -2.12 -2.99 6.60
C ASP A 3 -2.34 -1.59 5.99
N SER A 4 -1.63 -0.57 6.50
CA SER A 4 -1.68 0.79 5.99
C SER A 4 -0.62 1.13 4.93
N HIS A 5 0.49 0.36 4.86
CA HIS A 5 1.57 0.66 3.92
C HIS A 5 1.23 0.26 2.47
N PHE A 6 0.63 -0.90 2.29
CA PHE A 6 0.08 -1.38 1.03
C PHE A 6 -1.45 -1.50 1.12
N ALA A 7 -2.08 -0.48 1.69
CA ALA A 7 -3.53 -0.46 1.83
C ALA A 7 -4.22 -0.43 0.47
N ILE A 8 -5.37 -1.08 0.41
CA ILE A 8 -6.30 -0.99 -0.70
C ILE A 8 -7.65 -0.57 -0.14
N SER A 9 -8.36 0.31 -0.85
CA SER A 9 -9.70 0.71 -0.44
C SER A 9 -10.75 -0.25 -1.00
N GLU A 10 -11.81 -0.41 -0.26
CA GLU A 10 -13.00 -1.16 -0.67
C GLU A 10 -13.92 -0.31 -1.56
N LYS A 11 -13.33 0.31 -2.61
CA LYS A 11 -14.00 1.29 -3.48
C LYS A 11 -15.22 0.74 -4.23
N ASP A 12 -15.28 -0.57 -4.42
CA ASP A 12 -16.38 -1.24 -5.09
C ASP A 12 -16.52 -2.70 -4.61
N PHE A 13 -17.55 -3.35 -5.13
CA PHE A 13 -17.85 -4.75 -4.79
C PHE A 13 -16.70 -5.72 -5.04
N LEU A 14 -15.92 -5.55 -6.12
CA LEU A 14 -14.78 -6.41 -6.43
C LEU A 14 -13.65 -6.21 -5.45
N ALA A 15 -13.37 -4.96 -5.09
CA ALA A 15 -12.38 -4.64 -4.06
C ALA A 15 -12.76 -5.30 -2.72
N GLN A 16 -14.01 -5.19 -2.28
CA GLN A 16 -14.49 -5.81 -1.03
C GLN A 16 -14.25 -7.33 -1.00
N TYR A 17 -14.53 -8.03 -2.09
CA TYR A 17 -14.31 -9.49 -2.16
C TYR A 17 -12.83 -9.90 -2.18
N THR A 18 -11.95 -9.08 -2.73
CA THR A 18 -10.55 -9.43 -2.94
C THR A 18 -9.62 -8.94 -1.83
N THR A 19 -10.04 -7.96 -1.01
CA THR A 19 -9.24 -7.40 0.08
C THR A 19 -8.76 -8.46 1.07
N GLY A 20 -9.65 -9.35 1.52
CA GLY A 20 -9.30 -10.41 2.45
C GLY A 20 -8.26 -11.39 1.90
N ALA A 21 -8.39 -11.77 0.62
CA ALA A 21 -7.42 -12.62 -0.07
C ALA A 21 -6.06 -11.90 -0.22
N TYR A 22 -6.06 -10.65 -0.66
CA TYR A 22 -4.86 -9.83 -0.78
C TYR A 22 -4.10 -9.72 0.55
N GLN A 23 -4.80 -9.45 1.64
CA GLN A 23 -4.21 -9.37 2.97
C GLN A 23 -3.61 -10.70 3.42
N ARG A 24 -4.31 -11.82 3.19
CA ARG A 24 -3.88 -13.16 3.62
C ARG A 24 -2.74 -13.70 2.76
N GLU A 25 -2.86 -13.60 1.44
CA GLU A 25 -2.03 -14.33 0.48
C GLU A 25 -0.82 -13.52 0.01
N ILE A 26 -0.90 -12.19 0.07
CA ILE A 26 0.21 -11.31 -0.30
C ILE A 26 0.83 -10.68 0.94
N ILE A 27 0.09 -9.90 1.72
CA ILE A 27 0.70 -9.14 2.81
C ILE A 27 1.18 -10.04 3.94
N ARG A 28 0.30 -10.89 4.48
CA ARG A 28 0.64 -11.78 5.61
C ARG A 28 1.64 -12.86 5.21
N ALA A 29 1.52 -13.42 4.01
CA ALA A 29 2.44 -14.44 3.51
C ALA A 29 3.89 -13.93 3.39
N ASN A 30 4.07 -12.63 3.14
CA ASN A 30 5.39 -12.02 3.00
C ASN A 30 5.93 -11.34 4.26
N MET A 31 5.24 -11.42 5.40
CA MET A 31 5.71 -10.78 6.65
C MET A 31 7.05 -11.32 7.16
N ASN A 32 7.38 -12.55 6.83
CA ASN A 32 8.62 -13.22 7.20
C ASN A 32 9.58 -13.35 5.99
N GLN A 33 9.47 -12.44 5.03
CA GLN A 33 10.30 -12.38 3.84
C GLN A 33 11.02 -11.02 3.78
N ASN A 34 11.84 -10.80 2.74
CA ASN A 34 12.42 -9.50 2.46
C ASN A 34 11.33 -8.52 1.98
N PHE A 35 11.50 -7.26 2.30
CA PHE A 35 10.59 -6.20 1.87
C PHE A 35 10.46 -6.12 0.35
N GLU A 36 11.54 -6.40 -0.39
CA GLU A 36 11.53 -6.45 -1.85
C GLU A 36 10.47 -7.43 -2.38
N LYS A 37 10.44 -8.64 -1.84
CA LYS A 37 9.44 -9.64 -2.25
C LYS A 37 8.03 -9.16 -1.95
N MET A 38 7.78 -8.60 -0.77
CA MET A 38 6.49 -8.03 -0.43
C MET A 38 6.10 -6.91 -1.38
N ALA A 39 7.00 -5.98 -1.69
CA ALA A 39 6.75 -4.86 -2.59
C ALA A 39 6.45 -5.35 -4.02
N GLN A 40 7.18 -6.34 -4.52
CA GLN A 40 6.93 -6.92 -5.84
C GLN A 40 5.56 -7.58 -5.94
N GLU A 41 5.20 -8.44 -4.98
CA GLU A 41 3.91 -9.13 -4.98
C GLU A 41 2.74 -8.19 -4.71
N ALA A 42 2.91 -7.21 -3.82
CA ALA A 42 1.89 -6.21 -3.55
C ALA A 42 1.60 -5.33 -4.77
N THR A 43 2.64 -4.85 -5.47
CA THR A 43 2.50 -3.99 -6.65
C THR A 43 1.75 -4.68 -7.79
N ILE A 44 2.00 -5.96 -8.04
CA ILE A 44 1.29 -6.71 -9.09
C ILE A 44 0.09 -7.49 -8.57
N GLY A 45 -0.27 -7.34 -7.29
CA GLY A 45 -1.46 -7.97 -6.74
C GLY A 45 -2.73 -7.49 -7.44
N TRP A 46 -3.65 -8.42 -7.74
CA TRP A 46 -4.89 -8.13 -8.46
C TRP A 46 -5.64 -6.94 -7.83
N SER A 47 -5.82 -6.98 -6.51
CA SER A 47 -6.54 -5.93 -5.76
C SER A 47 -5.84 -4.58 -5.82
N MET A 48 -4.50 -4.54 -5.79
CA MET A 48 -3.73 -3.30 -5.88
C MET A 48 -3.80 -2.69 -7.28
N ILE A 49 -3.66 -3.50 -8.33
CA ILE A 49 -3.81 -3.06 -9.73
C ILE A 49 -5.20 -2.48 -9.96
N HIS A 50 -6.23 -3.14 -9.42
CA HIS A 50 -7.61 -2.67 -9.52
C HIS A 50 -7.85 -1.42 -8.66
N HIS A 51 -7.33 -1.38 -7.43
CA HIS A 51 -7.46 -0.24 -6.52
C HIS A 51 -6.90 1.06 -7.13
N LEU A 52 -5.73 0.98 -7.76
CA LEU A 52 -5.03 2.13 -8.33
C LEU A 52 -5.24 2.30 -9.84
N ASP A 53 -6.24 1.61 -10.41
CA ASP A 53 -6.68 1.71 -11.81
C ASP A 53 -5.57 1.46 -12.84
N ASN A 54 -4.54 0.66 -12.49
CA ASN A 54 -3.45 0.36 -13.42
C ASN A 54 -3.91 -0.44 -14.65
N GLU A 55 -5.06 -1.08 -14.59
CA GLU A 55 -5.71 -1.71 -15.75
C GLU A 55 -6.01 -0.74 -16.88
N GLN A 56 -6.19 0.55 -16.55
CA GLN A 56 -6.40 1.64 -17.50
C GLN A 56 -5.09 2.23 -18.02
N ASN A 57 -3.94 1.82 -17.46
CA ASN A 57 -2.64 2.35 -17.82
C ASN A 57 -2.13 1.73 -19.13
N ILE A 58 -2.18 2.50 -20.20
CA ILE A 58 -1.82 2.10 -21.55
C ILE A 58 -0.74 3.04 -22.07
N GLY A 59 0.37 2.47 -22.54
CA GLY A 59 1.44 3.25 -23.14
C GLY A 59 0.94 4.06 -24.35
N PRO A 60 1.14 5.37 -24.39
CA PRO A 60 0.59 6.22 -25.46
C PRO A 60 1.12 5.88 -26.87
N LYS A 61 2.31 5.27 -26.95
CA LYS A 61 2.90 4.80 -28.22
C LYS A 61 2.73 3.29 -28.43
N SER A 62 2.00 2.61 -27.55
CA SER A 62 1.74 1.18 -27.64
C SER A 62 0.85 0.81 -28.81
N GLN A 63 0.82 -0.46 -29.17
CA GLN A 63 -0.03 -0.96 -30.26
C GLN A 63 -1.51 -0.77 -29.94
N GLU A 64 -1.91 -1.02 -28.69
CA GLU A 64 -3.31 -0.84 -28.25
C GLU A 64 -3.76 0.62 -28.34
N ALA A 65 -2.88 1.58 -27.99
CA ALA A 65 -3.19 2.99 -28.14
C ALA A 65 -3.33 3.41 -29.61
N LYS A 66 -2.56 2.79 -30.55
CA LYS A 66 -2.73 3.02 -31.98
C LYS A 66 -4.07 2.52 -32.47
N TRP A 67 -4.45 1.27 -32.17
CA TRP A 67 -5.76 0.72 -32.52
C TRP A 67 -6.94 1.51 -31.95
N ALA A 68 -6.77 2.06 -30.73
CA ALA A 68 -7.79 2.92 -30.14
C ALA A 68 -7.98 4.21 -30.95
N ARG A 69 -6.87 4.87 -31.38
CA ARG A 69 -6.93 6.08 -32.23
C ARG A 69 -7.57 5.82 -33.58
N GLU A 70 -7.28 4.67 -34.21
CA GLU A 70 -7.92 4.26 -35.46
C GLU A 70 -9.44 4.13 -35.34
N LYS A 71 -9.93 3.85 -34.13
CA LYS A 71 -11.36 3.75 -33.77
C LYS A 71 -11.91 5.05 -33.16
N GLY A 72 -11.19 6.16 -33.28
CA GLY A 72 -11.62 7.47 -32.73
C GLY A 72 -11.60 7.53 -31.20
N LYS A 73 -10.89 6.63 -30.51
CA LYS A 73 -10.78 6.59 -29.03
C LYS A 73 -9.38 7.02 -28.58
N THR A 74 -9.31 7.72 -27.45
CA THR A 74 -8.05 8.06 -26.81
C THR A 74 -7.80 7.11 -25.65
N LYS A 75 -6.63 6.46 -25.65
CA LYS A 75 -6.09 5.68 -24.53
C LYS A 75 -4.68 6.16 -24.23
N GLY A 76 -4.32 6.21 -22.97
CA GLY A 76 -3.04 6.76 -22.54
C GLY A 76 -2.60 6.27 -21.19
N VAL A 77 -1.56 6.91 -20.67
CA VAL A 77 -0.98 6.61 -19.37
C VAL A 77 -1.97 6.94 -18.25
N ASN A 78 -2.02 6.05 -17.26
CA ASN A 78 -2.54 6.32 -15.93
C ASN A 78 -1.38 6.22 -14.95
N GLU A 79 -1.03 7.32 -14.32
CA GLU A 79 0.14 7.42 -13.45
C GLU A 79 -0.14 7.11 -11.98
N ASN A 80 -1.39 6.91 -11.60
CA ASN A 80 -1.82 6.77 -10.21
C ASN A 80 -0.99 5.69 -9.47
N HIS A 81 -0.98 4.48 -9.98
CA HIS A 81 -0.23 3.38 -9.36
C HIS A 81 1.29 3.61 -9.32
N ALA A 82 1.85 4.21 -10.36
CA ALA A 82 3.27 4.55 -10.39
C ALA A 82 3.63 5.62 -9.36
N ARG A 83 2.76 6.61 -9.17
CA ARG A 83 2.90 7.65 -8.15
C ARG A 83 2.90 7.03 -6.77
N GLU A 84 1.90 6.23 -6.45
CA GLU A 84 1.79 5.57 -5.15
C GLU A 84 2.97 4.62 -4.86
N LEU A 85 3.45 3.92 -5.88
CA LEU A 85 4.64 3.08 -5.75
C LEU A 85 5.89 3.87 -5.33
N LEU A 86 6.11 5.05 -5.93
CA LEU A 86 7.23 5.92 -5.58
C LEU A 86 6.99 6.64 -4.25
N GLU A 87 5.82 7.22 -4.06
CA GLU A 87 5.50 8.14 -2.97
C GLU A 87 5.23 7.44 -1.65
N LEU A 88 4.37 6.42 -1.66
CA LEU A 88 3.88 5.79 -0.44
C LEU A 88 4.48 4.42 -0.15
N HIS A 89 4.91 3.69 -1.20
CA HIS A 89 5.32 2.30 -1.06
C HIS A 89 6.83 2.11 -1.05
N THR A 90 7.64 3.04 -1.62
CA THR A 90 9.09 2.87 -1.69
C THR A 90 9.88 4.11 -1.26
N VAL A 91 10.27 4.97 -2.20
CA VAL A 91 11.32 5.98 -1.95
C VAL A 91 10.86 7.26 -1.27
N SER A 92 9.57 7.53 -1.22
CA SER A 92 8.94 8.76 -0.72
C SER A 92 9.31 10.05 -1.50
N PRO A 93 8.53 11.14 -1.35
CA PRO A 93 8.82 12.42 -2.01
C PRO A 93 10.20 13.01 -1.66
N ASP A 94 10.71 12.71 -0.47
CA ASP A 94 12.03 13.20 -0.01
C ASP A 94 13.20 12.66 -0.82
N CYS A 95 12.99 11.67 -1.68
CA CYS A 95 14.05 11.16 -2.55
C CYS A 95 14.35 12.08 -3.74
N GLY A 96 13.46 13.05 -4.02
CA GLY A 96 13.63 14.04 -5.08
C GLY A 96 13.29 13.53 -6.48
N TYR A 97 12.46 12.49 -6.63
CA TYR A 97 11.95 12.09 -7.94
C TYR A 97 11.10 13.22 -8.56
N THR A 98 11.08 13.26 -9.87
CA THR A 98 10.36 14.26 -10.66
C THR A 98 9.03 13.71 -11.17
N GLN A 99 8.17 14.60 -11.69
CA GLN A 99 6.96 14.18 -12.42
C GLN A 99 7.30 13.30 -13.64
N GLU A 100 8.43 13.55 -14.29
CA GLU A 100 8.89 12.71 -15.40
C GLU A 100 9.22 11.29 -14.91
N ASP A 101 9.84 11.14 -13.75
CA ASP A 101 10.11 9.81 -13.15
C ASP A 101 8.81 9.04 -12.89
N VAL A 102 7.75 9.71 -12.43
CA VAL A 102 6.41 9.12 -12.26
C VAL A 102 5.86 8.64 -13.59
N ILE A 103 5.91 9.46 -14.63
CA ILE A 103 5.44 9.10 -15.99
C ILE A 103 6.25 7.92 -16.54
N GLN A 104 7.56 7.94 -16.40
CA GLN A 104 8.45 6.87 -16.85
C GLN A 104 8.18 5.56 -16.09
N MET A 105 7.89 5.65 -14.79
CA MET A 105 7.48 4.49 -14.00
C MET A 105 6.10 3.96 -14.45
N ALA A 106 5.15 4.84 -14.75
CA ALA A 106 3.86 4.45 -15.31
C ALA A 106 4.02 3.75 -16.67
N TYR A 107 4.99 4.17 -17.50
CA TYR A 107 5.31 3.46 -18.74
C TYR A 107 5.89 2.07 -18.49
N ILE A 108 6.69 1.87 -17.42
CA ILE A 108 7.15 0.54 -17.01
C ILE A 108 5.97 -0.33 -16.58
N MET A 109 4.99 0.24 -15.87
CA MET A 109 3.83 -0.45 -15.34
C MET A 109 2.70 -0.65 -16.38
N SER A 110 2.75 0.04 -17.52
CA SER A 110 1.74 -0.10 -18.57
C SER A 110 1.66 -1.53 -19.09
N GLY A 111 0.44 -2.01 -19.30
CA GLY A 111 0.17 -3.38 -19.75
C GLY A 111 0.01 -4.42 -18.64
N TRP A 112 0.31 -4.10 -17.38
CA TRP A 112 -0.04 -4.96 -16.26
C TRP A 112 -1.51 -4.80 -15.91
N ARG A 113 -2.28 -5.90 -15.97
CA ARG A 113 -3.74 -5.91 -15.88
C ARG A 113 -4.26 -7.11 -15.10
N PRO A 114 -5.41 -6.98 -14.41
CA PRO A 114 -6.11 -8.12 -13.86
C PRO A 114 -6.66 -9.00 -14.99
N GLU A 115 -6.75 -10.28 -14.76
CA GLU A 115 -7.42 -11.22 -15.66
C GLU A 115 -8.92 -11.02 -15.59
N TRP A 116 -9.55 -10.66 -16.72
CA TRP A 116 -10.99 -10.42 -16.85
C TRP A 116 -11.68 -11.54 -17.63
N GLY A 117 -11.48 -12.79 -17.26
CA GLY A 117 -12.15 -13.94 -17.86
C GLY A 117 -13.49 -14.28 -17.22
N LYS A 118 -14.14 -15.33 -17.73
CA LYS A 118 -15.36 -15.91 -17.11
C LYS A 118 -15.12 -16.36 -15.66
N LYS A 119 -13.87 -16.63 -15.30
CA LYS A 119 -13.41 -17.06 -13.97
C LYS A 119 -12.65 -15.98 -13.19
N ARG A 120 -12.83 -14.71 -13.53
CA ARG A 120 -12.05 -13.59 -12.97
C ARG A 120 -12.04 -13.52 -11.44
N LEU A 121 -13.14 -13.93 -10.80
CA LEU A 121 -13.25 -13.96 -9.33
C LEU A 121 -12.63 -15.23 -8.72
N GLU A 122 -12.40 -16.27 -9.53
CA GLU A 122 -11.82 -17.52 -9.07
C GLU A 122 -10.29 -17.52 -9.12
N THR A 123 -9.70 -16.79 -10.11
CA THR A 123 -8.26 -16.87 -10.34
C THR A 123 -7.47 -15.76 -9.67
N GLY A 124 -8.05 -14.55 -9.56
CA GLY A 124 -7.32 -13.38 -9.04
C GLY A 124 -6.01 -13.09 -9.78
N ASP A 125 -5.85 -13.63 -10.99
CA ASP A 125 -4.59 -13.59 -11.73
C ASP A 125 -4.36 -12.23 -12.38
N VAL A 126 -3.09 -11.91 -12.55
CA VAL A 126 -2.61 -10.71 -13.24
C VAL A 126 -1.73 -11.13 -14.41
N HIS A 127 -1.95 -10.52 -15.56
CA HIS A 127 -1.17 -10.77 -16.76
C HIS A 127 -0.50 -9.50 -17.28
N PHE A 128 0.53 -9.70 -18.09
CA PHE A 128 1.23 -8.63 -18.81
C PHE A 128 0.82 -8.64 -20.28
N ASN A 129 0.18 -7.56 -20.74
CA ASN A 129 -0.18 -7.35 -22.14
C ASN A 129 0.90 -6.52 -22.85
N PRO A 130 1.73 -7.12 -23.73
CA PRO A 130 2.80 -6.42 -24.43
C PRO A 130 2.28 -5.37 -25.45
N ASP A 131 1.04 -5.50 -25.93
CA ASP A 131 0.45 -4.55 -26.86
C ASP A 131 -0.02 -3.26 -26.21
N ALA A 132 -0.25 -3.29 -24.90
CA ALA A 132 -0.56 -2.11 -24.10
C ALA A 132 0.68 -1.46 -23.46
N HIS A 133 1.83 -2.16 -23.49
CA HIS A 133 3.06 -1.68 -22.88
C HIS A 133 3.76 -0.63 -23.74
N GLU A 134 4.18 0.49 -23.12
CA GLU A 134 4.93 1.56 -23.80
C GLU A 134 6.24 1.02 -24.40
N PRO A 135 6.51 1.26 -25.68
CA PRO A 135 7.78 0.86 -26.31
C PRO A 135 8.97 1.70 -25.82
N GLY A 136 10.16 1.22 -26.13
CA GLY A 136 11.42 1.93 -25.87
C GLY A 136 11.93 1.76 -24.44
N THR A 137 13.08 2.40 -24.18
CA THR A 137 13.73 2.43 -22.86
C THR A 137 13.09 3.51 -22.00
N LYS A 138 12.91 3.22 -20.72
CA LYS A 138 12.42 4.16 -19.71
C LYS A 138 13.56 4.56 -18.78
N ILE A 139 13.46 5.74 -18.18
CA ILE A 139 14.45 6.24 -17.23
C ILE A 139 13.72 6.67 -15.97
N VAL A 140 14.05 6.06 -14.83
CA VAL A 140 13.51 6.43 -13.52
C VAL A 140 14.68 6.64 -12.57
N LEU A 141 14.72 7.76 -11.88
CA LEU A 141 15.81 8.13 -10.98
C LEU A 141 17.21 7.93 -11.61
N GLY A 142 17.36 8.31 -12.88
CA GLY A 142 18.60 8.17 -13.64
C GLY A 142 18.95 6.76 -14.13
N LYS A 143 18.21 5.72 -13.73
CA LYS A 143 18.44 4.35 -14.18
C LYS A 143 17.62 4.01 -15.42
N LYS A 144 18.21 3.21 -16.33
CA LYS A 144 17.59 2.81 -17.61
C LYS A 144 16.96 1.43 -17.51
N TYR A 145 15.71 1.31 -17.94
CA TYR A 145 14.93 0.07 -17.97
C TYR A 145 14.52 -0.28 -19.40
N LYS A 146 14.84 -1.49 -19.83
CA LYS A 146 14.46 -1.98 -21.17
C LYS A 146 12.95 -2.24 -21.23
N ARG A 147 12.40 -2.24 -22.46
CA ARG A 147 11.01 -2.66 -22.69
C ARG A 147 10.77 -4.10 -22.21
N GLY A 148 9.60 -4.37 -21.64
CA GLY A 148 9.10 -5.72 -21.41
C GLY A 148 8.74 -6.03 -19.95
N ARG A 149 8.15 -7.20 -19.73
CA ARG A 149 7.60 -7.66 -18.46
C ARG A 149 8.58 -7.56 -17.28
N LYS A 150 9.85 -7.90 -17.52
CA LYS A 150 10.88 -7.95 -16.45
C LYS A 150 11.28 -6.57 -15.92
N SER A 151 11.02 -5.48 -16.66
CA SER A 151 11.44 -4.14 -16.26
C SER A 151 10.79 -3.67 -14.96
N LEU A 152 9.55 -4.08 -14.67
CA LEU A 152 8.87 -3.73 -13.43
C LEU A 152 9.57 -4.35 -12.22
N SER A 153 9.85 -5.64 -12.26
CA SER A 153 10.57 -6.31 -11.17
C SER A 153 11.93 -5.68 -10.90
N VAL A 154 12.71 -5.40 -11.95
CA VAL A 154 14.01 -4.73 -11.83
C VAL A 154 13.87 -3.33 -11.24
N ALA A 155 12.88 -2.55 -11.67
CA ALA A 155 12.63 -1.22 -11.15
C ALA A 155 12.25 -1.26 -9.66
N ILE A 156 11.39 -2.17 -9.24
CA ILE A 156 11.02 -2.33 -7.82
C ILE A 156 12.25 -2.71 -6.98
N THR A 157 13.10 -3.64 -7.45
CA THR A 157 14.37 -3.98 -6.79
C THR A 157 15.24 -2.73 -6.61
N ASP A 158 15.40 -1.92 -7.64
CA ASP A 158 16.18 -0.68 -7.56
C ASP A 158 15.58 0.35 -6.59
N LEU A 159 14.25 0.48 -6.56
CA LEU A 159 13.55 1.39 -5.64
C LEU A 159 13.68 0.93 -4.19
N VAL A 160 13.54 -0.36 -3.92
CA VAL A 160 13.67 -0.93 -2.57
C VAL A 160 15.10 -0.80 -2.05
N ASN A 161 16.10 -0.97 -2.91
CA ASN A 161 17.51 -0.82 -2.57
C ASN A 161 17.96 0.66 -2.50
N HIS A 162 17.11 1.60 -2.87
CA HIS A 162 17.43 3.02 -2.76
C HIS A 162 17.53 3.45 -1.28
N PRO A 163 18.55 4.25 -0.90
CA PRO A 163 18.69 4.72 0.49
C PRO A 163 17.46 5.37 1.09
N SER A 164 16.69 6.10 0.26
CA SER A 164 15.45 6.74 0.71
C SER A 164 14.37 5.75 1.10
N CYS A 165 14.30 4.56 0.47
CA CYS A 165 13.30 3.55 0.82
C CYS A 165 13.48 3.07 2.26
N ARG A 166 14.67 2.60 2.63
CA ARG A 166 14.92 2.12 3.98
C ARG A 166 14.77 3.20 5.04
N LYS A 167 15.16 4.44 4.73
CA LYS A 167 14.94 5.60 5.59
C LYS A 167 13.44 5.87 5.78
N PHE A 168 12.66 5.82 4.72
CA PHE A 168 11.22 6.02 4.74
C PHE A 168 10.50 4.95 5.55
N ILE A 169 10.85 3.67 5.35
CA ILE A 169 10.27 2.58 6.14
C ILE A 169 10.65 2.69 7.61
N ALA A 170 11.91 2.99 7.93
CA ALA A 170 12.35 3.21 9.31
C ALA A 170 11.58 4.37 9.97
N MET A 171 11.39 5.48 9.24
CA MET A 171 10.58 6.62 9.70
C MET A 171 9.13 6.21 9.99
N LYS A 172 8.49 5.45 9.07
CA LYS A 172 7.11 4.97 9.27
C LYS A 172 6.99 4.02 10.48
N LEU A 173 7.98 3.15 10.70
CA LEU A 173 8.03 2.26 11.88
C LEU A 173 8.15 3.06 13.17
N CYS A 174 9.04 4.04 13.23
CA CYS A 174 9.17 4.93 14.39
C CYS A 174 7.91 5.77 14.62
N ARG A 175 7.31 6.30 13.56
CA ARG A 175 6.03 7.03 13.65
C ARG A 175 4.90 6.16 14.19
N TYR A 176 4.87 4.92 13.82
CA TYR A 176 3.83 4.00 14.30
C TYR A 176 4.03 3.62 15.77
N LEU A 177 5.27 3.32 16.17
CA LEU A 177 5.56 2.71 17.48
C LEU A 177 5.92 3.72 18.57
N ILE A 178 6.52 4.89 18.23
CA ILE A 178 7.21 5.72 19.21
C ILE A 178 6.65 7.15 19.25
N THR A 179 6.74 7.90 18.15
CA THR A 179 6.38 9.32 18.10
C THR A 179 6.08 9.78 16.67
N ASP A 180 5.25 10.80 16.52
CA ASP A 180 4.93 11.35 15.19
C ASP A 180 6.12 12.09 14.54
N ASN A 181 7.11 12.51 15.33
CA ASN A 181 8.31 13.20 14.87
C ASN A 181 9.58 12.42 15.24
N PRO A 182 9.89 11.30 14.57
CA PRO A 182 11.06 10.49 14.90
C PRO A 182 12.36 11.21 14.56
N THR A 183 13.37 11.04 15.44
CA THR A 183 14.71 11.56 15.23
C THR A 183 15.55 10.61 14.39
N LYS A 184 16.70 11.08 13.91
CA LYS A 184 17.65 10.22 13.17
C LYS A 184 18.18 9.08 14.04
N GLU A 185 18.43 9.34 15.32
CA GLU A 185 18.92 8.37 16.30
C GLU A 185 17.94 7.21 16.52
N MET A 186 16.62 7.46 16.44
CA MET A 186 15.60 6.43 16.50
C MET A 186 15.57 5.56 15.23
N MET A 187 15.78 6.16 14.08
CA MET A 187 15.73 5.46 12.78
C MET A 187 16.99 4.66 12.50
N GLU A 188 18.15 5.11 12.95
CA GLU A 188 19.45 4.54 12.61
C GLU A 188 19.60 3.03 12.91
N PRO A 189 19.19 2.49 14.08
CA PRO A 189 19.26 1.05 14.33
C PRO A 189 18.40 0.23 13.36
N ILE A 190 17.23 0.75 12.95
CA ILE A 190 16.33 0.10 12.00
C ILE A 190 16.94 0.08 10.60
N ILE A 191 17.55 1.21 10.19
CA ILE A 191 18.27 1.32 8.91
C ILE A 191 19.43 0.33 8.86
N LYS A 192 20.24 0.23 9.93
CA LYS A 192 21.35 -0.74 10.03
C LYS A 192 20.87 -2.18 9.98
N ALA A 193 19.75 -2.49 10.66
CA ALA A 193 19.15 -3.82 10.59
C ALA A 193 18.73 -4.16 9.15
N TRP A 194 18.13 -3.20 8.45
CA TRP A 194 17.79 -3.34 7.03
C TRP A 194 19.02 -3.63 6.18
N GLU A 195 20.06 -2.81 6.28
CA GLU A 195 21.29 -2.97 5.50
C GLU A 195 21.98 -4.31 5.75
N LYS A 196 22.03 -4.75 7.02
CA LYS A 196 22.64 -6.02 7.41
C LYS A 196 21.88 -7.25 6.94
N SER A 197 20.55 -7.15 6.85
CA SER A 197 19.66 -8.28 6.56
C SER A 197 19.07 -8.24 5.15
N ASP A 198 19.49 -7.29 4.32
CA ASP A 198 18.91 -7.06 2.98
C ASP A 198 17.39 -6.87 3.03
N GLY A 199 16.92 -6.05 3.98
CA GLY A 199 15.50 -5.76 4.17
C GLY A 199 14.66 -6.95 4.65
N PHE A 200 15.28 -7.95 5.31
CA PHE A 200 14.53 -9.06 5.90
C PHE A 200 13.64 -8.56 7.04
N LEU A 201 12.34 -8.62 6.83
CA LEU A 201 11.35 -7.95 7.68
C LEU A 201 11.39 -8.36 9.15
N PRO A 202 11.59 -9.64 9.52
CA PRO A 202 11.73 -10.02 10.94
C PRO A 202 12.84 -9.27 11.67
N GLU A 203 14.02 -9.10 11.05
CA GLU A 203 15.14 -8.37 11.65
C GLU A 203 14.86 -6.87 11.74
N VAL A 204 14.24 -6.30 10.71
CA VAL A 204 13.81 -4.89 10.68
C VAL A 204 12.77 -4.61 11.77
N HIS A 205 11.78 -5.48 11.91
CA HIS A 205 10.74 -5.36 12.94
C HIS A 205 11.31 -5.53 14.35
N LYS A 206 12.23 -6.48 14.55
CA LYS A 206 12.91 -6.67 15.82
C LYS A 206 13.65 -5.40 16.25
N ALA A 207 14.45 -4.83 15.35
CA ALA A 207 15.15 -3.56 15.62
C ALA A 207 14.16 -2.42 15.96
N ALA A 208 13.04 -2.33 15.25
CA ALA A 208 12.03 -1.31 15.51
C ALA A 208 11.37 -1.48 16.91
N ILE A 209 11.11 -2.71 17.33
CA ILE A 209 10.56 -3.01 18.67
C ILE A 209 11.59 -2.68 19.76
N GLU A 210 12.85 -3.03 19.56
CA GLU A 210 13.94 -2.70 20.50
C GLU A 210 14.10 -1.19 20.68
N VAL A 211 14.06 -0.43 19.57
CA VAL A 211 14.06 1.04 19.63
C VAL A 211 12.83 1.55 20.38
N ALA A 212 11.64 1.05 20.06
CA ALA A 212 10.41 1.48 20.75
C ALA A 212 10.48 1.22 22.25
N PHE A 213 11.00 0.09 22.66
CA PHE A 213 11.20 -0.24 24.09
C PHE A 213 12.18 0.74 24.77
N ASN A 214 13.29 1.07 24.12
CA ASN A 214 14.29 2.00 24.66
C ASN A 214 13.79 3.44 24.79
N TYR A 215 12.71 3.80 24.10
CA TYR A 215 12.09 5.13 24.16
C TYR A 215 10.73 5.15 24.86
N SER A 216 10.25 4.03 25.40
CA SER A 216 8.92 3.91 26.02
C SER A 216 8.66 4.90 27.16
N ASP A 217 9.68 5.22 27.95
CA ASP A 217 9.56 6.15 29.08
C ASP A 217 9.70 7.64 28.69
N LYS A 218 10.12 7.92 27.43
CA LYS A 218 10.44 9.27 26.99
C LYS A 218 9.39 9.90 26.10
N TYR A 219 8.61 9.08 25.41
CA TYR A 219 7.65 9.52 24.41
C TYR A 219 6.31 8.83 24.62
N ASN A 220 5.30 9.65 24.88
CA ASN A 220 3.92 9.21 24.89
C ASN A 220 3.31 9.51 23.52
N LYS A 221 3.21 8.49 22.68
CA LYS A 221 2.50 8.65 21.43
C LYS A 221 1.01 8.81 21.68
N PHE A 222 0.41 9.83 21.06
CA PHE A 222 -1.04 9.94 21.04
C PHE A 222 -1.63 8.71 20.33
N GLN A 223 -2.51 8.01 21.00
CA GLN A 223 -3.17 6.86 20.43
C GLN A 223 -4.35 7.32 19.60
N ASN A 224 -4.53 6.73 18.44
CA ASN A 224 -5.75 6.95 17.67
C ASN A 224 -6.95 6.39 18.45
N PRO A 225 -8.17 6.91 18.21
CA PRO A 225 -9.37 6.50 18.94
C PRO A 225 -9.63 5.00 18.93
N GLU A 226 -9.39 4.32 17.80
CA GLU A 226 -9.55 2.87 17.67
C GLU A 226 -8.63 2.10 18.64
N ASN A 227 -7.34 2.41 18.64
CA ASN A 227 -6.39 1.77 19.55
C ASN A 227 -6.71 2.04 21.02
N TRP A 228 -7.14 3.26 21.32
CA TRP A 228 -7.56 3.65 22.66
C TRP A 228 -8.78 2.84 23.12
N LEU A 229 -9.82 2.73 22.28
CA LEU A 229 -11.01 1.94 22.56
C LEU A 229 -10.68 0.46 22.78
N LEU A 230 -9.87 -0.13 21.90
CA LEU A 230 -9.45 -1.52 22.01
C LEU A 230 -8.64 -1.79 23.28
N GLN A 231 -7.77 -0.87 23.68
CA GLN A 231 -7.01 -1.00 24.94
C GLN A 231 -7.91 -0.86 26.16
N MET A 232 -8.78 0.14 26.18
CA MET A 232 -9.73 0.36 27.28
C MET A 232 -10.66 -0.83 27.45
N SER A 233 -11.20 -1.37 26.36
CA SER A 233 -12.02 -2.57 26.35
C SER A 233 -11.27 -3.77 26.96
N LYS A 234 -10.04 -3.99 26.50
CA LYS A 234 -9.21 -5.08 26.99
C LYS A 234 -8.81 -4.92 28.46
N MET A 235 -8.52 -3.69 28.92
CA MET A 235 -8.20 -3.41 30.32
C MET A 235 -9.42 -3.57 31.24
N ALA A 236 -10.61 -3.24 30.76
CA ALA A 236 -11.85 -3.34 31.51
C ALA A 236 -12.50 -4.72 31.39
N ASP A 237 -11.93 -5.64 30.60
CA ASP A 237 -12.51 -6.95 30.27
C ASP A 237 -13.95 -6.84 29.74
N VAL A 238 -14.18 -5.85 28.86
CA VAL A 238 -15.48 -5.54 28.25
C VAL A 238 -15.40 -5.80 26.76
N ASP A 239 -16.36 -6.54 26.22
CA ASP A 239 -16.54 -6.66 24.79
C ASP A 239 -17.04 -5.35 24.18
N LEU A 240 -16.36 -4.88 23.11
CA LEU A 240 -16.80 -3.71 22.34
C LEU A 240 -18.02 -4.00 21.43
N ILE A 241 -18.73 -5.07 21.69
CA ILE A 241 -19.99 -5.35 21.00
C ILE A 241 -21.04 -4.38 21.56
N PRO A 242 -21.60 -3.47 20.74
CA PRO A 242 -22.64 -2.57 21.22
C PRO A 242 -23.81 -3.38 21.74
N SER A 243 -24.23 -3.13 22.99
CA SER A 243 -25.42 -3.77 23.51
C SER A 243 -26.65 -3.35 22.67
N PRO A 244 -27.71 -4.16 22.61
CA PRO A 244 -28.95 -3.77 21.94
C PRO A 244 -29.50 -2.42 22.42
N ALA A 245 -29.32 -2.10 23.72
CA ALA A 245 -29.72 -0.81 24.29
C ALA A 245 -28.86 0.35 23.77
N PHE A 246 -27.56 0.13 23.51
CA PHE A 246 -26.67 1.13 22.90
C PHE A 246 -27.06 1.37 21.42
N MET A 247 -27.41 0.31 20.71
CA MET A 247 -27.88 0.39 19.31
C MET A 247 -29.23 1.12 19.19
N ASP A 248 -30.07 1.07 20.24
CA ASP A 248 -31.34 1.80 20.28
C ASP A 248 -31.17 3.32 20.52
N LEU A 249 -30.10 3.75 21.21
CA LEU A 249 -29.78 5.16 21.43
C LEU A 249 -29.34 5.87 20.15
N TYR A 250 -28.73 5.15 19.20
CA TYR A 250 -28.19 5.70 17.97
C TYR A 250 -29.05 5.34 16.75
N LYS A 251 -30.33 5.70 16.79
CA LYS A 251 -31.22 5.60 15.65
C LYS A 251 -31.02 6.81 14.72
N LEU A 252 -30.22 6.67 13.67
CA LEU A 252 -30.23 7.61 12.56
C LEU A 252 -31.49 7.39 11.70
N GLY A 253 -32.47 8.27 11.86
CA GLY A 253 -33.65 8.32 11.01
C GLY A 253 -34.49 7.03 10.98
N ASN A 254 -34.92 6.52 12.13
CA ASN A 254 -35.80 5.33 12.28
C ASN A 254 -35.26 3.98 11.75
N LYS A 255 -33.99 3.88 11.40
CA LYS A 255 -33.36 2.61 10.98
C LYS A 255 -32.33 2.16 12.03
N PRO A 256 -32.33 0.90 12.48
CA PRO A 256 -31.31 0.39 13.38
C PRO A 256 -29.95 0.44 12.66
N ILE A 257 -28.91 0.94 13.38
CA ILE A 257 -27.52 0.87 12.92
C ILE A 257 -27.11 -0.60 13.06
N LYS A 258 -26.60 -1.21 11.98
CA LYS A 258 -26.01 -2.55 12.04
C LYS A 258 -24.68 -2.50 12.80
N ASP A 259 -24.33 -3.57 13.51
CA ASP A 259 -23.20 -3.68 14.44
C ASP A 259 -21.87 -3.02 13.98
N GLN A 260 -21.52 -3.18 12.72
CA GLN A 260 -20.32 -2.59 12.15
C GLN A 260 -20.36 -1.06 12.10
N ARG A 261 -21.52 -0.45 11.85
CA ARG A 261 -21.68 1.00 11.80
C ARG A 261 -21.65 1.69 13.17
N ALA A 262 -21.88 0.95 14.25
CA ALA A 262 -21.82 1.55 15.58
C ALA A 262 -20.38 1.85 16.01
N LEU A 263 -19.42 1.00 15.63
CA LEU A 263 -18.00 1.27 15.85
C LEU A 263 -17.52 2.45 14.99
N GLU A 264 -17.91 2.48 13.71
CA GLU A 264 -17.63 3.58 12.80
C GLU A 264 -18.17 4.92 13.32
N TYR A 265 -19.39 4.92 13.86
CA TYR A 265 -19.99 6.11 14.45
C TYR A 265 -19.27 6.58 15.71
N LEU A 266 -18.89 5.66 16.60
CA LEU A 266 -18.07 5.98 17.78
C LEU A 266 -16.70 6.56 17.40
N MET A 267 -16.09 6.03 16.36
CA MET A 267 -14.82 6.54 15.85
C MET A 267 -14.99 7.94 15.24
N ASP A 268 -16.10 8.19 14.53
CA ASP A 268 -16.44 9.48 13.96
C ASP A 268 -16.65 10.55 15.06
N GLU A 269 -17.40 10.23 16.13
CA GLU A 269 -17.58 11.08 17.30
C GLU A 269 -16.25 11.39 18.03
N LEU A 270 -15.30 10.48 17.97
CA LEU A 270 -13.95 10.65 18.51
C LEU A 270 -13.00 11.38 17.54
N GLY A 271 -13.51 11.85 16.39
CA GLY A 271 -12.76 12.60 15.39
C GLY A 271 -11.93 11.73 14.44
N GLN A 272 -12.16 10.43 14.42
CA GLN A 272 -11.56 9.52 13.44
C GLN A 272 -12.62 9.10 12.42
N HIS A 273 -12.63 9.75 11.26
CA HIS A 273 -13.53 9.37 10.19
C HIS A 273 -13.14 7.99 9.62
N PRO A 274 -14.08 7.05 9.49
CA PRO A 274 -13.85 5.80 8.79
C PRO A 274 -13.61 6.10 7.29
N TYR A 275 -12.61 5.46 6.72
CA TYR A 275 -12.24 5.62 5.30
C TYR A 275 -13.22 4.86 4.39
#